data_4085b55b56a306199bee31f34c33c181
#
_entry.id   4085b55b56a306199bee31f34c33c181
#
_cell.length_a   1.000
_cell.length_b   1.000
_cell.length_c   1.000
_cell.angle_alpha   90.00
_cell.angle_beta   90.00
_cell.angle_gamma   90.00
#
_symmetry.space_group_name_H-M   'P 1'
#
loop_
_entity.id
_entity.type
_entity.pdbx_description
1 polymer ?
#
loop_
_entity_poly.entity_id
_entity_poly.type
_entity_poly.pdbx_seq_one_letter_code
_entity_poly.pdbx_strand_id
1 'polypeptide(L)'
;MKRFHFPLLTVILTALGVSTTLRADELGKLIFEDDFERSESQETKDEPGNGWGTNSASRAKGNKQVDLKDGAMYITMHAEADHAVSVTHPAEFTNGAVQMRFMLEDEKDTLGLDFADLGFKDVHAGHLFKVDFGTTKVSIDDMKSGGMNMEFYEAKKAKTLTKEQQKYIASKKQTFPAKLKAGKWYTLLVTIKGDTVTASIDGKEVASSTSEGFAHPTKKMLRLSVPKSVVVDDVKIFAAQ
;
A
#
# COMPACT_ATOMS: atom_id res chain seq x y z
N MET A 1 53.39 7.93 48.49
CA MET A 1 52.53 8.31 47.38
C MET A 1 51.40 7.26 47.22
N LYS A 2 50.21 7.56 47.71
CA LYS A 2 49.03 6.65 47.59
C LYS A 2 48.27 7.04 46.33
N ARG A 3 48.15 6.11 45.35
CA ARG A 3 47.34 6.29 44.15
C ARG A 3 45.90 5.91 44.46
N PHE A 4 44.99 6.88 44.36
CA PHE A 4 43.55 6.67 44.40
C PHE A 4 43.05 6.22 42.99
N HIS A 5 42.43 5.05 42.91
CA HIS A 5 41.71 4.59 41.73
C HIS A 5 40.23 4.96 41.89
N PHE A 6 39.71 5.80 41.01
CA PHE A 6 38.26 6.02 40.88
C PHE A 6 37.70 4.99 39.88
N PRO A 7 36.64 4.25 40.23
CA PRO A 7 35.98 3.43 39.25
C PRO A 7 35.09 4.32 38.35
N LEU A 8 35.26 4.15 37.04
CA LEU A 8 34.41 4.77 36.00
C LEU A 8 33.08 4.01 35.97
N LEU A 9 32.00 4.65 36.42
CA LEU A 9 30.66 4.09 36.38
C LEU A 9 30.08 4.33 34.97
N THR A 10 30.06 3.29 34.13
CA THR A 10 29.44 3.33 32.81
C THR A 10 27.92 3.18 32.96
N VAL A 11 27.19 4.27 32.78
CA VAL A 11 25.73 4.25 32.72
C VAL A 11 25.31 3.77 31.33
N ILE A 12 24.82 2.55 31.23
CA ILE A 12 24.21 2.02 30.02
C ILE A 12 22.77 2.54 29.98
N LEU A 13 22.51 3.52 29.13
CA LEU A 13 21.18 4.02 28.84
C LEU A 13 20.49 3.04 27.86
N THR A 14 19.71 2.08 28.36
CA THR A 14 18.83 1.25 27.55
C THR A 14 17.61 2.08 27.12
N ALA A 15 17.61 2.53 25.87
CA ALA A 15 16.41 3.10 25.25
C ALA A 15 15.38 1.98 25.05
N LEU A 16 14.41 1.91 25.95
CA LEU A 16 13.18 1.12 25.73
C LEU A 16 12.39 1.80 24.61
N GLY A 17 12.47 1.22 23.42
CA GLY A 17 11.57 1.56 22.31
C GLY A 17 10.16 1.16 22.69
N VAL A 18 9.32 2.13 23.07
CA VAL A 18 7.89 1.92 23.26
C VAL A 18 7.28 1.70 21.87
N SER A 19 7.04 0.43 21.51
CA SER A 19 6.23 0.07 20.35
C SER A 19 4.77 0.34 20.72
N THR A 20 4.24 1.49 20.33
CA THR A 20 2.82 1.79 20.46
C THR A 20 2.07 1.04 19.37
N THR A 21 1.54 -0.14 19.67
CA THR A 21 0.47 -0.74 18.88
C THR A 21 -0.74 0.17 18.99
N LEU A 22 -1.12 0.84 17.90
CA LEU A 22 -2.39 1.57 17.83
C LEU A 22 -3.53 0.59 18.17
N ARG A 23 -4.38 0.98 19.11
CA ARG A 23 -5.55 0.17 19.46
C ARG A 23 -6.57 0.23 18.32
N ALA A 24 -7.33 -0.84 18.12
CA ALA A 24 -8.39 -0.90 17.10
C ALA A 24 -9.37 0.28 17.20
N ASP A 25 -9.65 0.76 18.41
CA ASP A 25 -10.52 1.93 18.66
C ASP A 25 -9.98 3.23 18.06
N GLU A 26 -8.66 3.33 17.82
CA GLU A 26 -8.00 4.51 17.23
C GLU A 26 -8.04 4.49 15.68
N LEU A 27 -8.30 3.33 15.07
CA LEU A 27 -8.37 3.17 13.62
C LEU A 27 -9.74 3.53 13.04
N GLY A 28 -10.77 3.60 13.87
CA GLY A 28 -12.15 3.84 13.47
C GLY A 28 -12.97 2.54 13.37
N LYS A 29 -14.15 2.64 12.74
CA LYS A 29 -15.06 1.50 12.58
C LYS A 29 -14.52 0.53 11.51
N LEU A 30 -14.44 -0.75 11.85
CA LEU A 30 -14.20 -1.81 10.85
C LEU A 30 -15.35 -1.83 9.84
N ILE A 31 -15.05 -1.66 8.56
CA ILE A 31 -16.04 -1.66 7.46
C ILE A 31 -15.88 -2.85 6.52
N PHE A 32 -14.73 -3.51 6.55
CA PHE A 32 -14.46 -4.73 5.76
C PHE A 32 -13.35 -5.53 6.43
N GLU A 33 -13.46 -6.86 6.38
CA GLU A 33 -12.39 -7.79 6.70
C GLU A 33 -12.43 -9.04 5.82
N ASP A 34 -11.27 -9.63 5.56
CA ASP A 34 -11.11 -10.86 4.82
C ASP A 34 -9.85 -11.60 5.25
N ASP A 35 -10.02 -12.84 5.70
CA ASP A 35 -8.96 -13.77 6.11
C ASP A 35 -8.66 -14.84 5.05
N PHE A 36 -9.34 -14.76 3.89
CA PHE A 36 -9.21 -15.68 2.75
C PHE A 36 -9.39 -17.17 3.06
N GLU A 37 -9.98 -17.52 4.21
CA GLU A 37 -10.26 -18.90 4.65
C GLU A 37 -11.45 -19.49 3.86
N ARG A 38 -11.30 -19.56 2.55
CA ARG A 38 -12.25 -20.17 1.61
C ARG A 38 -11.54 -20.80 0.44
N SER A 39 -12.23 -21.65 -0.30
CA SER A 39 -11.74 -22.32 -1.51
C SER A 39 -12.36 -21.74 -2.77
N GLU A 40 -11.61 -21.73 -3.85
CA GLU A 40 -12.11 -21.44 -5.19
C GLU A 40 -12.88 -22.65 -5.75
N SER A 41 -13.85 -22.41 -6.63
CA SER A 41 -14.64 -23.48 -7.27
C SER A 41 -13.94 -24.08 -8.51
N GLN A 42 -12.90 -23.40 -9.02
CA GLN A 42 -12.17 -23.79 -10.23
C GLN A 42 -10.74 -23.20 -10.21
N GLU A 43 -9.83 -23.72 -11.05
CA GLU A 43 -8.40 -23.42 -11.03
C GLU A 43 -7.92 -22.59 -12.24
N THR A 44 -8.81 -22.21 -13.16
CA THR A 44 -8.41 -21.63 -14.44
C THR A 44 -8.59 -20.11 -14.54
N LYS A 45 -9.39 -19.52 -13.64
CA LYS A 45 -9.71 -18.09 -13.60
C LYS A 45 -9.66 -17.59 -12.18
N ASP A 46 -9.50 -16.27 -12.02
CA ASP A 46 -9.59 -15.62 -10.72
C ASP A 46 -10.99 -15.79 -10.11
N GLU A 47 -11.04 -16.23 -8.88
CA GLU A 47 -12.25 -16.34 -8.07
C GLU A 47 -11.97 -15.90 -6.62
N PRO A 48 -11.51 -14.66 -6.41
CA PRO A 48 -11.14 -14.21 -5.06
C PRO A 48 -12.33 -14.14 -4.11
N GLY A 49 -13.58 -14.03 -4.62
CA GLY A 49 -14.78 -13.97 -3.77
C GLY A 49 -14.89 -12.71 -2.92
N ASN A 50 -15.82 -12.69 -1.96
CA ASN A 50 -15.99 -11.65 -0.92
C ASN A 50 -15.94 -10.20 -1.45
N GLY A 51 -16.48 -9.95 -2.64
CA GLY A 51 -16.50 -8.60 -3.24
C GLY A 51 -15.19 -8.14 -3.90
N TRP A 52 -14.14 -8.95 -3.88
CA TRP A 52 -12.92 -8.67 -4.63
C TRP A 52 -13.13 -8.83 -6.13
N GLY A 53 -12.57 -7.91 -6.89
CA GLY A 53 -12.47 -7.98 -8.35
C GLY A 53 -11.03 -7.98 -8.83
N THR A 54 -10.81 -8.40 -10.09
CA THR A 54 -9.47 -8.40 -10.69
C THR A 54 -9.48 -7.78 -12.08
N ASN A 55 -8.30 -7.42 -12.58
CA ASN A 55 -8.15 -6.93 -13.96
C ASN A 55 -7.73 -8.03 -14.96
N SER A 56 -7.73 -9.29 -14.58
CA SER A 56 -7.17 -10.39 -15.39
C SER A 56 -7.89 -10.58 -16.72
N ALA A 57 -9.22 -10.41 -16.74
CA ALA A 57 -10.00 -10.50 -17.98
C ALA A 57 -9.53 -9.49 -19.05
N SER A 58 -9.22 -8.24 -18.63
CA SER A 58 -8.87 -7.16 -19.54
C SER A 58 -7.35 -7.00 -19.75
N ARG A 59 -6.52 -7.47 -18.80
CA ARG A 59 -5.07 -7.21 -18.80
C ARG A 59 -4.20 -8.45 -18.93
N ALA A 60 -4.75 -9.64 -18.67
CA ALA A 60 -4.03 -10.91 -18.78
C ALA A 60 -4.73 -11.89 -19.74
N LYS A 61 -5.54 -11.39 -20.67
CA LYS A 61 -6.33 -12.21 -21.62
C LYS A 61 -7.22 -13.26 -20.94
N GLY A 62 -7.64 -12.99 -19.69
CA GLY A 62 -8.45 -13.89 -18.89
C GLY A 62 -7.66 -14.99 -18.16
N ASN A 63 -6.33 -14.99 -18.23
CA ASN A 63 -5.52 -15.93 -17.46
C ASN A 63 -5.59 -15.63 -15.97
N LYS A 64 -5.55 -16.69 -15.13
CA LYS A 64 -5.57 -16.59 -13.68
C LYS A 64 -4.33 -15.85 -13.17
N GLN A 65 -4.52 -14.88 -12.28
CA GLN A 65 -3.48 -14.10 -11.62
C GLN A 65 -3.67 -14.04 -10.10
N VAL A 66 -4.81 -14.52 -9.61
CA VAL A 66 -5.14 -14.58 -8.18
C VAL A 66 -5.52 -16.01 -7.84
N ASP A 67 -4.95 -16.52 -6.75
CA ASP A 67 -5.13 -17.90 -6.28
C ASP A 67 -5.34 -17.89 -4.76
N LEU A 68 -6.41 -18.52 -4.28
CA LEU A 68 -6.67 -18.67 -2.86
C LEU A 68 -6.17 -20.04 -2.40
N LYS A 69 -5.16 -20.06 -1.56
CA LYS A 69 -4.64 -21.29 -0.97
C LYS A 69 -3.98 -21.02 0.38
N ASP A 70 -3.96 -22.05 1.23
CA ASP A 70 -3.32 -21.98 2.55
C ASP A 70 -3.81 -20.81 3.42
N GLY A 71 -5.11 -20.43 3.28
CA GLY A 71 -5.72 -19.31 4.01
C GLY A 71 -5.17 -17.92 3.59
N ALA A 72 -4.67 -17.79 2.37
CA ALA A 72 -4.13 -16.52 1.89
C ALA A 72 -4.43 -16.29 0.40
N MET A 73 -4.34 -15.05 -0.05
CA MET A 73 -4.48 -14.67 -1.46
C MET A 73 -3.10 -14.49 -2.09
N TYR A 74 -2.75 -15.37 -3.02
CA TYR A 74 -1.54 -15.30 -3.85
C TYR A 74 -1.86 -14.52 -5.11
N ILE A 75 -1.10 -13.46 -5.37
CA ILE A 75 -1.28 -12.59 -6.51
C ILE A 75 -0.01 -12.64 -7.34
N THR A 76 -0.10 -13.18 -8.57
CA THR A 76 1.07 -13.35 -9.45
C THR A 76 0.74 -12.84 -10.86
N MET A 77 1.54 -11.90 -11.36
CA MET A 77 1.36 -11.37 -12.70
C MET A 77 1.63 -12.45 -13.75
N HIS A 78 0.64 -12.74 -14.58
CA HIS A 78 0.76 -13.71 -15.67
C HIS A 78 1.67 -13.17 -16.78
N ALA A 79 2.39 -14.06 -17.47
CA ALA A 79 3.33 -13.67 -18.55
C ALA A 79 2.65 -12.94 -19.73
N GLU A 80 1.37 -13.21 -19.99
CA GLU A 80 0.56 -12.54 -21.02
C GLU A 80 -0.01 -11.18 -20.57
N ALA A 81 0.22 -10.79 -19.30
CA ALA A 81 -0.33 -9.54 -18.79
C ALA A 81 0.43 -8.34 -19.34
N ASP A 82 -0.31 -7.31 -19.78
CA ASP A 82 0.23 -6.04 -20.27
C ASP A 82 0.25 -4.94 -19.19
N HIS A 83 -0.16 -5.30 -17.97
CA HIS A 83 -0.28 -4.39 -16.83
C HIS A 83 -0.09 -5.15 -15.51
N ALA A 84 0.36 -4.46 -14.47
CA ALA A 84 0.38 -5.01 -13.12
C ALA A 84 -1.00 -5.60 -12.74
N VAL A 85 -0.99 -6.67 -11.95
CA VAL A 85 -2.25 -7.20 -11.39
C VAL A 85 -2.88 -6.13 -10.52
N SER A 86 -4.19 -5.92 -10.71
CA SER A 86 -4.98 -5.04 -9.88
C SER A 86 -6.09 -5.87 -9.23
N VAL A 87 -6.00 -6.09 -7.93
CA VAL A 87 -7.06 -6.71 -7.13
C VAL A 87 -7.79 -5.62 -6.38
N THR A 88 -9.10 -5.50 -6.56
CA THR A 88 -9.87 -4.34 -6.13
C THR A 88 -10.97 -4.72 -5.16
N HIS A 89 -11.19 -3.88 -4.14
CA HIS A 89 -12.34 -4.00 -3.24
C HIS A 89 -12.99 -2.63 -3.03
N PRO A 90 -14.33 -2.51 -3.07
CA PRO A 90 -15.03 -1.30 -2.68
C PRO A 90 -14.71 -0.93 -1.23
N ALA A 91 -14.38 0.32 -0.99
CA ALA A 91 -14.11 0.82 0.37
C ALA A 91 -14.42 2.31 0.40
N GLU A 92 -15.43 2.72 1.17
CA GLU A 92 -15.86 4.11 1.23
C GLU A 92 -15.54 4.73 2.57
N PHE A 93 -14.59 5.67 2.58
CA PHE A 93 -14.22 6.43 3.76
C PHE A 93 -13.51 7.75 3.40
N THR A 94 -13.56 8.73 4.30
CA THR A 94 -12.77 9.97 4.21
C THR A 94 -11.42 9.80 4.90
N ASN A 95 -11.44 9.57 6.21
CA ASN A 95 -10.29 9.15 7.01
C ASN A 95 -10.45 7.68 7.38
N GLY A 96 -9.36 7.00 7.64
CA GLY A 96 -9.43 5.58 7.97
C GLY A 96 -8.09 4.88 7.91
N ALA A 97 -8.14 3.57 7.87
CA ALA A 97 -6.94 2.76 7.82
C ALA A 97 -7.16 1.47 7.01
N VAL A 98 -6.06 0.96 6.45
CA VAL A 98 -6.00 -0.38 5.86
C VAL A 98 -4.88 -1.13 6.56
N GLN A 99 -5.21 -2.29 7.11
CA GLN A 99 -4.26 -3.22 7.72
C GLN A 99 -4.31 -4.54 6.94
N MET A 100 -3.17 -5.20 6.77
CA MET A 100 -3.11 -6.55 6.25
C MET A 100 -1.79 -7.22 6.61
N ARG A 101 -1.74 -8.53 6.54
CA ARG A 101 -0.50 -9.28 6.45
C ARG A 101 -0.08 -9.38 4.99
N PHE A 102 1.22 -9.34 4.74
CA PHE A 102 1.76 -9.51 3.38
C PHE A 102 3.13 -10.17 3.41
N MET A 103 3.45 -10.83 2.31
CA MET A 103 4.76 -11.41 2.06
C MET A 103 5.18 -11.10 0.63
N LEU A 104 6.34 -10.49 0.46
CA LEU A 104 7.01 -10.36 -0.82
C LEU A 104 7.77 -11.67 -1.08
N GLU A 105 7.55 -12.32 -2.20
CA GLU A 105 8.16 -13.63 -2.48
C GLU A 105 9.61 -13.49 -2.99
N ASP A 106 9.93 -12.38 -3.68
CA ASP A 106 11.26 -12.05 -4.22
C ASP A 106 11.69 -10.64 -3.81
N GLU A 107 12.99 -10.36 -3.86
CA GLU A 107 13.56 -9.04 -3.52
C GLU A 107 13.08 -7.90 -4.43
N LYS A 108 12.59 -8.21 -5.62
CA LYS A 108 12.08 -7.24 -6.61
C LYS A 108 10.56 -7.09 -6.57
N ASP A 109 9.90 -7.79 -5.67
CA ASP A 109 8.46 -7.68 -5.53
C ASP A 109 8.05 -6.39 -4.84
N THR A 110 6.84 -5.96 -5.13
CA THR A 110 6.26 -4.75 -4.55
C THR A 110 4.76 -4.93 -4.39
N LEU A 111 4.24 -4.60 -3.22
CA LEU A 111 2.82 -4.46 -2.96
C LEU A 111 2.45 -2.97 -2.95
N GLY A 112 1.57 -2.55 -3.85
CA GLY A 112 1.00 -1.21 -3.85
C GLY A 112 -0.42 -1.20 -3.29
N LEU A 113 -0.70 -0.32 -2.33
CA LEU A 113 -2.05 0.03 -1.89
C LEU A 113 -2.45 1.33 -2.58
N ASP A 114 -3.31 1.24 -3.59
CA ASP A 114 -3.79 2.36 -4.39
C ASP A 114 -5.22 2.69 -3.94
N PHE A 115 -5.43 3.90 -3.50
CA PHE A 115 -6.72 4.43 -3.08
C PHE A 115 -7.34 5.22 -4.23
N ALA A 116 -8.60 4.93 -4.54
CA ALA A 116 -9.22 5.47 -5.73
C ALA A 116 -10.67 5.94 -5.51
N ASP A 117 -11.11 6.88 -6.34
CA ASP A 117 -12.50 7.23 -6.59
C ASP A 117 -12.79 7.24 -8.10
N LEU A 118 -13.45 6.22 -8.61
CA LEU A 118 -13.81 6.12 -10.03
C LEU A 118 -14.82 7.19 -10.47
N GLY A 119 -15.52 7.83 -9.53
CA GLY A 119 -16.42 8.96 -9.79
C GLY A 119 -15.68 10.28 -10.03
N PHE A 120 -14.45 10.42 -9.53
CA PHE A 120 -13.66 11.63 -9.68
C PHE A 120 -12.92 11.63 -11.03
N LYS A 121 -13.34 12.50 -11.95
CA LYS A 121 -12.88 12.52 -13.36
C LYS A 121 -11.66 13.37 -13.64
N ASP A 122 -11.24 14.19 -12.68
CA ASP A 122 -10.05 15.05 -12.83
C ASP A 122 -8.73 14.27 -12.71
N VAL A 123 -8.83 12.95 -12.47
CA VAL A 123 -7.68 12.04 -12.46
C VAL A 123 -7.91 10.83 -13.36
N HIS A 124 -6.83 10.33 -13.96
CA HIS A 124 -6.89 9.12 -14.77
C HIS A 124 -7.30 7.92 -13.91
N ALA A 125 -8.30 7.15 -14.37
CA ALA A 125 -8.78 5.91 -13.75
C ALA A 125 -9.11 6.03 -12.25
N GLY A 126 -9.41 7.25 -11.76
CA GLY A 126 -9.77 7.50 -10.36
C GLY A 126 -8.63 7.41 -9.36
N HIS A 127 -7.37 7.34 -9.80
CA HIS A 127 -6.20 7.24 -8.91
C HIS A 127 -6.04 8.48 -8.03
N LEU A 128 -6.11 8.32 -6.71
CA LEU A 128 -5.92 9.41 -5.76
C LEU A 128 -4.48 9.42 -5.22
N PHE A 129 -4.08 8.35 -4.58
CA PHE A 129 -2.71 8.17 -4.06
C PHE A 129 -2.39 6.69 -3.89
N LYS A 130 -1.10 6.39 -3.74
CA LYS A 130 -0.61 5.03 -3.58
C LYS A 130 0.50 4.94 -2.55
N VAL A 131 0.51 3.86 -1.78
CA VAL A 131 1.63 3.46 -0.91
C VAL A 131 2.21 2.17 -1.45
N ASP A 132 3.48 2.19 -1.86
CA ASP A 132 4.20 1.00 -2.35
C ASP A 132 5.14 0.46 -1.27
N PHE A 133 5.08 -0.84 -1.02
CA PHE A 133 5.95 -1.58 -0.11
C PHE A 133 6.86 -2.51 -0.90
N GLY A 134 8.15 -2.24 -0.89
CA GLY A 134 9.20 -3.10 -1.45
C GLY A 134 10.22 -3.51 -0.39
N THR A 135 11.14 -4.40 -0.72
CA THR A 135 12.13 -4.91 0.24
C THR A 135 13.10 -3.84 0.74
N THR A 136 13.43 -2.85 -0.08
CA THR A 136 14.43 -1.82 0.24
C THR A 136 13.85 -0.43 0.49
N LYS A 137 12.58 -0.22 0.14
CA LYS A 137 11.94 1.10 0.24
C LYS A 137 10.43 0.98 0.38
N VAL A 138 9.84 1.98 1.07
CA VAL A 138 8.42 2.32 1.02
C VAL A 138 8.28 3.65 0.29
N SER A 139 7.27 3.83 -0.56
CA SER A 139 7.01 5.13 -1.16
C SER A 139 5.54 5.52 -1.03
N ILE A 140 5.29 6.81 -0.83
CA ILE A 140 3.97 7.42 -0.80
C ILE A 140 3.88 8.41 -1.95
N ASP A 141 2.88 8.26 -2.81
CA ASP A 141 2.72 9.02 -4.06
C ASP A 141 1.34 9.67 -4.10
N ASP A 142 1.28 11.00 -4.05
CA ASP A 142 0.06 11.76 -4.32
C ASP A 142 -0.16 11.80 -5.83
N MET A 143 -0.87 10.83 -6.34
CA MET A 143 -1.18 10.72 -7.75
C MET A 143 -2.23 11.73 -8.21
N LYS A 144 -3.14 12.15 -7.32
CA LYS A 144 -4.21 13.11 -7.61
C LYS A 144 -3.66 14.48 -7.99
N SER A 145 -2.73 14.99 -7.20
CA SER A 145 -2.07 16.28 -7.49
C SER A 145 -0.87 16.10 -8.43
N GLY A 146 -0.41 14.85 -8.60
CA GLY A 146 0.76 14.47 -9.39
C GLY A 146 0.41 13.83 -10.73
N GLY A 147 1.07 12.72 -11.03
CA GLY A 147 1.10 12.13 -12.37
C GLY A 147 -0.21 11.56 -12.93
N MET A 148 -1.25 11.43 -12.10
CA MET A 148 -2.59 10.97 -12.54
C MET A 148 -3.60 12.12 -12.66
N ASN A 149 -3.24 13.37 -12.28
CA ASN A 149 -4.02 14.53 -12.67
C ASN A 149 -4.17 14.55 -14.20
N MET A 150 -5.40 14.76 -14.71
CA MET A 150 -5.69 14.60 -16.14
C MET A 150 -4.85 15.53 -17.02
N GLU A 151 -4.56 16.77 -16.60
CA GLU A 151 -3.69 17.67 -17.34
C GLU A 151 -2.29 17.08 -17.52
N PHE A 152 -1.68 16.60 -16.42
CA PHE A 152 -0.33 16.02 -16.47
C PHE A 152 -0.32 14.66 -17.16
N TYR A 153 -1.37 13.86 -16.96
CA TYR A 153 -1.51 12.55 -17.61
C TYR A 153 -1.57 12.70 -19.14
N GLU A 154 -2.41 13.59 -19.66
CA GLU A 154 -2.52 13.84 -21.10
C GLU A 154 -1.25 14.51 -21.67
N ALA A 155 -0.66 15.46 -20.96
CA ALA A 155 0.62 16.06 -21.36
C ALA A 155 1.76 15.03 -21.41
N LYS A 156 1.80 14.07 -20.46
CA LYS A 156 2.76 12.96 -20.46
C LYS A 156 2.57 12.04 -21.67
N LYS A 157 1.32 11.69 -21.98
CA LYS A 157 0.94 10.85 -23.13
C LYS A 157 1.29 11.54 -24.45
N ALA A 158 1.05 12.84 -24.54
CA ALA A 158 1.42 13.68 -25.67
C ALA A 158 2.93 14.01 -25.74
N LYS A 159 3.72 13.65 -24.72
CA LYS A 159 5.15 14.00 -24.58
C LYS A 159 5.41 15.52 -24.54
N THR A 160 4.49 16.29 -23.97
CA THR A 160 4.54 17.75 -23.90
C THR A 160 4.78 18.29 -22.48
N LEU A 161 5.02 17.42 -21.48
CA LEU A 161 5.36 17.84 -20.12
C LEU A 161 6.59 18.76 -20.11
N THR A 162 6.44 19.95 -19.52
CA THR A 162 7.58 20.85 -19.27
C THR A 162 8.50 20.28 -18.17
N LYS A 163 9.70 20.82 -18.06
CA LYS A 163 10.64 20.45 -16.99
C LYS A 163 10.08 20.82 -15.61
N GLU A 164 9.38 21.93 -15.49
CA GLU A 164 8.74 22.40 -14.26
C GLU A 164 7.62 21.43 -13.84
N GLN A 165 6.75 21.01 -14.78
CA GLN A 165 5.70 20.02 -14.53
C GLN A 165 6.29 18.67 -14.11
N GLN A 166 7.36 18.21 -14.78
CA GLN A 166 8.05 16.97 -14.41
C GLN A 166 8.61 17.06 -12.98
N LYS A 167 9.24 18.19 -12.61
CA LYS A 167 9.75 18.43 -11.25
C LYS A 167 8.63 18.47 -10.23
N TYR A 168 7.51 19.12 -10.55
CA TYR A 168 6.33 19.18 -9.69
C TYR A 168 5.76 17.76 -9.45
N ILE A 169 5.52 17.00 -10.50
CA ILE A 169 5.04 15.60 -10.38
C ILE A 169 6.00 14.76 -9.53
N ALA A 170 7.31 14.88 -9.76
CA ALA A 170 8.30 14.15 -8.98
C ALA A 170 8.29 14.53 -7.49
N SER A 171 7.96 15.79 -7.15
CA SER A 171 7.86 16.23 -5.75
C SER A 171 6.66 15.66 -5.00
N LYS A 172 5.65 15.13 -5.72
CA LYS A 172 4.45 14.50 -5.13
C LYS A 172 4.68 13.06 -4.67
N LYS A 173 5.84 12.49 -4.97
CA LYS A 173 6.26 11.17 -4.50
C LYS A 173 7.40 11.27 -3.50
N GLN A 174 7.22 10.69 -2.32
CA GLN A 174 8.25 10.55 -1.32
C GLN A 174 8.66 9.09 -1.17
N THR A 175 9.95 8.85 -0.88
CA THR A 175 10.50 7.51 -0.75
C THR A 175 11.31 7.41 0.54
N PHE A 176 11.07 6.36 1.30
CA PHE A 176 11.66 6.09 2.60
C PHE A 176 12.40 4.76 2.56
N PRO A 177 13.57 4.64 3.20
CA PRO A 177 14.31 3.38 3.25
C PRO A 177 13.55 2.33 4.06
N ALA A 178 13.56 1.09 3.59
CA ALA A 178 13.04 -0.07 4.30
C ALA A 178 14.05 -1.21 4.25
N LYS A 179 13.86 -2.22 5.11
CA LYS A 179 14.69 -3.43 5.15
C LYS A 179 13.78 -4.63 5.42
N LEU A 180 13.07 -5.06 4.38
CA LEU A 180 12.24 -6.26 4.43
C LEU A 180 12.99 -7.43 3.79
N LYS A 181 12.69 -8.63 4.25
CA LYS A 181 13.21 -9.87 3.67
C LYS A 181 12.12 -10.53 2.84
N ALA A 182 12.47 -10.96 1.64
CA ALA A 182 11.59 -11.82 0.86
C ALA A 182 11.31 -13.14 1.59
N GLY A 183 10.15 -13.73 1.37
CA GLY A 183 9.69 -14.95 2.02
C GLY A 183 9.32 -14.78 3.50
N LYS A 184 9.25 -13.55 4.02
CA LYS A 184 8.84 -13.27 5.40
C LYS A 184 7.51 -12.53 5.43
N TRP A 185 6.60 -12.98 6.30
CA TRP A 185 5.37 -12.28 6.61
C TRP A 185 5.61 -11.03 7.45
N TYR A 186 4.91 -9.97 7.12
CA TYR A 186 4.87 -8.70 7.82
C TYR A 186 3.42 -8.23 7.97
N THR A 187 3.14 -7.46 8.99
CA THR A 187 1.87 -6.73 9.12
C THR A 187 2.09 -5.28 8.71
N LEU A 188 1.41 -4.81 7.66
CA LEU A 188 1.37 -3.41 7.33
C LEU A 188 0.12 -2.75 7.91
N LEU A 189 0.23 -1.44 8.17
CA LEU A 189 -0.87 -0.55 8.49
C LEU A 189 -0.65 0.76 7.74
N VAL A 190 -1.61 1.16 6.92
CA VAL A 190 -1.67 2.49 6.29
C VAL A 190 -2.79 3.27 6.93
N THR A 191 -2.49 4.42 7.52
CA THR A 191 -3.49 5.34 8.09
C THR A 191 -3.60 6.59 7.26
N ILE A 192 -4.81 7.08 7.07
CA ILE A 192 -5.14 8.31 6.34
C ILE A 192 -5.89 9.23 7.29
N LYS A 193 -5.31 10.40 7.57
CA LYS A 193 -5.90 11.42 8.44
C LYS A 193 -5.75 12.80 7.82
N GLY A 194 -6.84 13.32 7.28
CA GLY A 194 -6.84 14.57 6.52
C GLY A 194 -5.90 14.46 5.30
N ASP A 195 -4.90 15.31 5.24
CA ASP A 195 -3.89 15.37 4.19
C ASP A 195 -2.62 14.55 4.48
N THR A 196 -2.64 13.74 5.53
CA THR A 196 -1.48 12.95 5.96
C THR A 196 -1.73 11.46 5.81
N VAL A 197 -0.80 10.77 5.17
CA VAL A 197 -0.73 9.30 5.03
C VAL A 197 0.49 8.79 5.78
N THR A 198 0.28 7.82 6.66
CA THR A 198 1.34 7.17 7.41
C THR A 198 1.33 5.67 7.16
N ALA A 199 2.48 5.07 6.96
CA ALA A 199 2.65 3.63 6.80
C ALA A 199 3.51 3.06 7.92
N SER A 200 3.05 1.94 8.51
CA SER A 200 3.78 1.19 9.53
C SER A 200 3.95 -0.26 9.10
N ILE A 201 5.03 -0.90 9.53
CA ILE A 201 5.30 -2.33 9.35
C ILE A 201 5.65 -2.92 10.71
N ASP A 202 4.97 -4.01 11.09
CA ASP A 202 5.09 -4.68 12.39
C ASP A 202 4.99 -3.67 13.57
N GLY A 203 4.03 -2.72 13.45
CA GLY A 203 3.78 -1.69 14.47
C GLY A 203 4.79 -0.54 14.50
N LYS A 204 5.78 -0.52 13.62
CA LYS A 204 6.76 0.56 13.52
C LYS A 204 6.46 1.45 12.33
N GLU A 205 6.33 2.76 12.54
CA GLU A 205 6.24 3.73 11.44
C GLU A 205 7.50 3.66 10.55
N VAL A 206 7.29 3.53 9.25
CA VAL A 206 8.35 3.44 8.24
C VAL A 206 8.28 4.54 7.19
N ALA A 207 7.12 5.19 7.05
CA ALA A 207 6.93 6.29 6.11
C ALA A 207 5.78 7.19 6.59
N SER A 208 5.90 8.49 6.39
CA SER A 208 4.83 9.47 6.58
C SER A 208 4.98 10.60 5.58
N SER A 209 3.87 11.03 4.98
CA SER A 209 3.86 12.10 3.98
C SER A 209 2.58 12.92 4.09
N THR A 210 2.68 14.22 3.86
CA THR A 210 1.56 15.15 3.82
C THR A 210 1.44 15.74 2.42
N SER A 211 0.23 15.66 1.83
CA SER A 211 -0.08 16.27 0.54
C SER A 211 -1.58 16.52 0.40
N GLU A 212 -1.94 17.61 -0.26
CA GLU A 212 -3.34 18.01 -0.49
C GLU A 212 -4.20 16.94 -1.17
N GLY A 213 -3.61 16.11 -2.04
CA GLY A 213 -4.34 15.05 -2.74
C GLY A 213 -4.85 13.96 -1.81
N PHE A 214 -4.20 13.71 -0.66
CA PHE A 214 -4.62 12.72 0.32
C PHE A 214 -5.93 13.12 1.03
N ALA A 215 -6.18 14.43 1.15
CA ALA A 215 -7.42 14.96 1.75
C ALA A 215 -8.65 14.85 0.83
N HIS A 216 -8.58 14.05 -0.27
CA HIS A 216 -9.75 13.82 -1.12
C HIS A 216 -10.95 13.35 -0.27
N PRO A 217 -12.14 13.96 -0.45
CA PRO A 217 -13.27 13.76 0.48
C PRO A 217 -13.66 12.30 0.68
N THR A 218 -13.60 11.48 -0.39
CA THR A 218 -14.06 10.10 -0.31
C THR A 218 -13.16 9.17 -1.11
N LYS A 219 -12.47 8.24 -0.44
CA LYS A 219 -11.84 7.08 -1.06
C LYS A 219 -12.94 6.03 -1.22
N LYS A 220 -13.13 5.48 -2.42
CA LYS A 220 -14.23 4.55 -2.72
C LYS A 220 -13.77 3.16 -3.11
N MET A 221 -12.46 2.98 -3.25
CA MET A 221 -11.88 1.72 -3.67
C MET A 221 -10.46 1.57 -3.14
N LEU A 222 -10.16 0.40 -2.61
CA LEU A 222 -8.81 -0.10 -2.41
C LEU A 222 -8.42 -0.95 -3.62
N ARG A 223 -7.23 -0.72 -4.19
CA ARG A 223 -6.59 -1.59 -5.19
C ARG A 223 -5.27 -2.10 -4.66
N LEU A 224 -5.07 -3.40 -4.68
CA LEU A 224 -3.77 -4.01 -4.53
C LEU A 224 -3.11 -4.06 -5.90
N SER A 225 -2.01 -3.34 -6.05
CA SER A 225 -1.25 -3.25 -7.31
C SER A 225 0.02 -4.09 -7.21
N VAL A 226 0.09 -5.18 -7.98
CA VAL A 226 1.16 -6.17 -7.90
C VAL A 226 1.81 -6.33 -9.27
N PRO A 227 3.03 -5.79 -9.47
CA PRO A 227 3.73 -5.87 -10.76
C PRO A 227 4.44 -7.20 -11.01
N LYS A 228 4.54 -8.08 -10.00
CA LYS A 228 5.14 -9.41 -10.10
C LYS A 228 4.41 -10.43 -9.25
N SER A 229 4.80 -10.60 -7.98
CA SER A 229 4.21 -11.56 -7.07
C SER A 229 4.14 -11.03 -5.64
N VAL A 230 3.05 -11.31 -4.94
CA VAL A 230 2.84 -10.97 -3.52
C VAL A 230 1.81 -11.93 -2.93
N VAL A 231 1.96 -12.28 -1.68
CA VAL A 231 0.94 -12.97 -0.90
C VAL A 231 0.35 -12.00 0.12
N VAL A 232 -0.98 -11.95 0.23
CA VAL A 232 -1.68 -11.12 1.24
C VAL A 232 -2.67 -11.93 2.03
N ASP A 233 -2.92 -11.49 3.27
CA ASP A 233 -3.79 -12.16 4.22
C ASP A 233 -4.30 -11.15 5.27
N ASP A 234 -5.33 -11.53 6.05
CA ASP A 234 -5.87 -10.73 7.17
C ASP A 234 -6.16 -9.27 6.80
N VAL A 235 -6.80 -9.01 5.66
CA VAL A 235 -7.11 -7.64 5.21
C VAL A 235 -8.23 -7.05 6.07
N LYS A 236 -8.00 -5.82 6.58
CA LYS A 236 -8.98 -5.04 7.34
C LYS A 236 -9.01 -3.61 6.85
N ILE A 237 -10.21 -3.08 6.65
CA ILE A 237 -10.42 -1.68 6.25
C ILE A 237 -11.26 -1.00 7.33
N PHE A 238 -10.80 0.15 7.79
CA PHE A 238 -11.43 0.94 8.83
C PHE A 238 -11.81 2.32 8.29
N ALA A 239 -12.99 2.81 8.69
CA ALA A 239 -13.43 4.18 8.45
C ALA A 239 -13.41 4.95 9.78
N ALA A 240 -12.61 6.01 9.85
CA ALA A 240 -12.64 6.95 10.95
C ALA A 240 -13.66 8.07 10.67
N GLN A 241 -14.30 8.55 11.73
CA GLN A 241 -15.25 9.67 11.66
C GLN A 241 -14.51 11.00 11.49
#